data_007157ed477955d6e4fccec0c2e75709
#
_entry.id   007157ed477955d6e4fccec0c2e75709
#
_cell.length_a   1.000
_cell.length_b   1.000
_cell.length_c   1.000
_cell.angle_alpha   90.00
_cell.angle_beta   90.00
_cell.angle_gamma   90.00
#
_symmetry.space_group_name_H-M   'P 1'
#
loop_
_entity.id
_entity.type
_entity.pdbx_description
1 polymer ?
#
loop_
_entity_poly.entity_id
_entity_poly.type
_entity_poly.pdbx_seq_one_letter_code
_entity_poly.pdbx_strand_id
1 'polypeptide(L)'
;LGITMGDPAGIGPEVIAKALAGKALRRLCRPIVIGSFPVMQQTVKSLNLHMNVIRVEGQETAPPRSNQLAVLDPLDRPLGRFPRGVATPQTGAASVLFIKKAVELAQLGCIDGIVTAPINKEAINLAGCHFPGHTELLADLTATPESGMMIVGGPLRIMFVTTHVAIKDLPALLTQTKIEKAIRLAHLALQDLFGIKKPRVGVAALNPHAGEHGLFGDEEARVILPATRAAQAQ
;
A
#
# COMPACT_ATOMS: atom_id res chain seq x y z
N LEU A 1 -5.37 -10.99 6.72
CA LEU A 1 -4.95 -9.94 5.79
C LEU A 1 -5.79 -9.97 4.53
N GLY A 2 -6.28 -8.80 4.07
CA GLY A 2 -6.92 -8.64 2.77
C GLY A 2 -5.89 -8.31 1.68
N ILE A 3 -5.84 -9.12 0.62
CA ILE A 3 -4.93 -8.88 -0.50
C ILE A 3 -5.76 -8.46 -1.70
N THR A 4 -5.70 -7.18 -2.10
CA THR A 4 -6.40 -6.73 -3.30
C THR A 4 -5.72 -7.25 -4.56
N MET A 5 -6.50 -7.73 -5.52
CA MET A 5 -6.00 -8.32 -6.76
C MET A 5 -5.20 -7.32 -7.62
N GLY A 6 -5.46 -6.02 -7.47
CA GLY A 6 -4.94 -4.99 -8.38
C GLY A 6 -5.64 -5.05 -9.74
N ASP A 7 -4.93 -4.72 -10.80
CA ASP A 7 -5.49 -4.82 -12.16
C ASP A 7 -5.64 -6.29 -12.59
N PRO A 8 -6.87 -6.76 -12.88
CA PRO A 8 -7.09 -8.12 -13.40
C PRO A 8 -6.34 -8.43 -14.70
N ALA A 9 -6.05 -7.42 -15.52
CA ALA A 9 -5.28 -7.55 -16.76
C ALA A 9 -3.76 -7.53 -16.55
N GLY A 10 -3.30 -7.15 -15.33
CA GLY A 10 -1.89 -7.01 -14.97
C GLY A 10 -1.29 -8.26 -14.35
N ILE A 11 -0.15 -8.09 -13.68
CA ILE A 11 0.62 -9.19 -13.04
C ILE A 11 0.11 -9.54 -11.63
N GLY A 12 -0.78 -8.73 -11.05
CA GLY A 12 -1.29 -8.92 -9.67
C GLY A 12 -1.77 -10.33 -9.39
N PRO A 13 -2.67 -10.91 -10.19
CA PRO A 13 -3.17 -12.27 -9.99
C PRO A 13 -2.06 -13.33 -9.93
N GLU A 14 -1.03 -13.22 -10.80
CA GLU A 14 0.09 -14.16 -10.82
C GLU A 14 0.99 -14.04 -9.59
N VAL A 15 1.32 -12.82 -9.21
CA VAL A 15 2.16 -12.55 -8.02
C VAL A 15 1.49 -13.10 -6.77
N ILE A 16 0.18 -12.84 -6.61
CA ILE A 16 -0.62 -13.35 -5.50
C ILE A 16 -0.61 -14.89 -5.49
N ALA A 17 -0.94 -15.51 -6.63
CA ALA A 17 -1.01 -16.97 -6.71
C ALA A 17 0.33 -17.63 -6.36
N LYS A 18 1.45 -17.12 -6.91
CA LYS A 18 2.81 -17.61 -6.61
C LYS A 18 3.19 -17.41 -5.15
N ALA A 19 2.93 -16.23 -4.59
CA ALA A 19 3.23 -15.93 -3.20
C ALA A 19 2.47 -16.84 -2.22
N LEU A 20 1.18 -17.09 -2.49
CA LEU A 20 0.32 -17.90 -1.65
C LEU A 20 0.44 -19.41 -1.89
N ALA A 21 1.13 -19.85 -2.93
CA ALA A 21 1.48 -21.26 -3.12
C ALA A 21 2.48 -21.75 -2.08
N GLY A 22 3.34 -20.86 -1.57
CA GLY A 22 4.31 -21.15 -0.53
C GLY A 22 3.69 -21.31 0.86
N LYS A 23 4.23 -22.25 1.66
CA LYS A 23 3.76 -22.48 3.04
C LYS A 23 4.19 -21.39 4.02
N ALA A 24 5.23 -20.61 3.70
CA ALA A 24 5.84 -19.66 4.63
C ALA A 24 4.83 -18.55 5.05
N LEU A 25 4.19 -17.89 4.09
CA LEU A 25 3.22 -16.82 4.37
C LEU A 25 2.01 -17.31 5.16
N ARG A 26 1.54 -18.53 4.88
CA ARG A 26 0.37 -19.12 5.55
C ARG A 26 0.62 -19.47 7.02
N ARG A 27 1.88 -19.52 7.46
CA ARG A 27 2.24 -19.66 8.89
C ARG A 27 2.21 -18.33 9.62
N LEU A 28 2.38 -17.22 8.89
CA LEU A 28 2.47 -15.87 9.44
C LEU A 28 1.10 -15.16 9.45
N CYS A 29 0.25 -15.45 8.48
CA CYS A 29 -1.03 -14.77 8.35
C CYS A 29 -2.10 -15.65 7.69
N ARG A 30 -3.36 -15.20 7.78
CA ARG A 30 -4.52 -15.79 7.08
C ARG A 30 -4.90 -14.85 5.94
N PRO A 31 -4.40 -15.06 4.71
CA PRO A 31 -4.68 -14.19 3.59
C PRO A 31 -6.02 -14.50 2.95
N ILE A 32 -6.75 -13.44 2.59
CA ILE A 32 -7.95 -13.48 1.75
C ILE A 32 -7.68 -12.59 0.54
N VAL A 33 -7.84 -13.13 -0.66
CA VAL A 33 -7.74 -12.34 -1.89
C VAL A 33 -9.07 -11.64 -2.14
N ILE A 34 -9.05 -10.34 -2.30
CA ILE A 34 -10.21 -9.52 -2.67
C ILE A 34 -10.08 -9.22 -4.16
N GLY A 35 -10.88 -9.89 -4.98
CA GLY A 35 -10.71 -9.85 -6.42
C GLY A 35 -11.62 -10.80 -7.18
N SER A 36 -11.47 -10.86 -8.48
CA SER A 36 -12.28 -11.72 -9.35
C SER A 36 -11.96 -13.20 -9.16
N PHE A 37 -12.94 -13.97 -8.69
CA PHE A 37 -12.80 -15.40 -8.52
C PHE A 37 -12.44 -16.14 -9.82
N PRO A 38 -13.12 -15.89 -10.98
CA PRO A 38 -12.76 -16.55 -12.23
C PRO A 38 -11.33 -16.23 -12.69
N VAL A 39 -10.86 -14.99 -12.50
CA VAL A 39 -9.49 -14.61 -12.86
C VAL A 39 -8.48 -15.38 -12.00
N MET A 40 -8.67 -15.46 -10.68
CA MET A 40 -7.78 -16.23 -9.81
C MET A 40 -7.79 -17.72 -10.15
N GLN A 41 -8.97 -18.29 -10.42
CA GLN A 41 -9.09 -19.69 -10.80
C GLN A 41 -8.33 -20.01 -12.10
N GLN A 42 -8.49 -19.15 -13.11
CA GLN A 42 -7.77 -19.29 -14.39
C GLN A 42 -6.26 -19.10 -14.18
N THR A 43 -5.84 -18.15 -13.35
CA THR A 43 -4.42 -17.87 -13.05
C THR A 43 -3.77 -19.08 -12.38
N VAL A 44 -4.37 -19.62 -11.34
CA VAL A 44 -3.85 -20.81 -10.64
C VAL A 44 -3.71 -21.99 -11.61
N LYS A 45 -4.71 -22.21 -12.49
CA LYS A 45 -4.68 -23.25 -13.51
C LYS A 45 -3.57 -23.02 -14.54
N SER A 46 -3.42 -21.80 -15.06
CA SER A 46 -2.41 -21.48 -16.09
C SER A 46 -0.98 -21.57 -15.56
N LEU A 47 -0.78 -21.36 -14.26
CA LEU A 47 0.51 -21.51 -13.58
C LEU A 47 0.80 -22.93 -13.08
N ASN A 48 -0.10 -23.88 -13.34
CA ASN A 48 -0.01 -25.28 -12.85
C ASN A 48 0.23 -25.38 -11.35
N LEU A 49 -0.37 -24.46 -10.55
CA LEU A 49 -0.24 -24.50 -9.11
C LEU A 49 -1.21 -25.48 -8.48
N HIS A 50 -0.72 -26.31 -7.55
CA HIS A 50 -1.52 -27.30 -6.82
C HIS A 50 -2.32 -26.64 -5.66
N MET A 51 -3.22 -25.73 -6.02
CA MET A 51 -4.10 -25.02 -5.07
C MET A 51 -5.55 -25.05 -5.55
N ASN A 52 -6.46 -25.19 -4.60
CA ASN A 52 -7.90 -25.07 -4.84
C ASN A 52 -8.34 -23.63 -4.54
N VAL A 53 -8.82 -22.92 -5.55
CA VAL A 53 -9.42 -21.60 -5.35
C VAL A 53 -10.83 -21.81 -4.80
N ILE A 54 -11.12 -21.23 -3.64
CA ILE A 54 -12.43 -21.27 -3.00
C ILE A 54 -13.01 -19.86 -2.92
N ARG A 55 -14.31 -19.73 -3.20
CA ARG A 55 -15.04 -18.49 -2.97
C ARG A 55 -15.41 -18.41 -1.48
N VAL A 56 -15.22 -17.23 -0.90
CA VAL A 56 -15.64 -16.93 0.46
C VAL A 56 -16.60 -15.76 0.44
N GLU A 57 -17.60 -15.79 1.32
CA GLU A 57 -18.62 -14.76 1.45
C GLU A 57 -18.54 -14.16 2.87
N GLY A 58 -18.53 -12.82 2.95
CA GLY A 58 -18.66 -12.07 4.19
C GLY A 58 -17.56 -12.30 5.24
N GLN A 59 -17.94 -12.17 6.50
CA GLN A 59 -17.07 -12.17 7.68
C GLN A 59 -16.66 -13.57 8.15
N GLU A 60 -17.37 -14.61 7.75
CA GLU A 60 -17.13 -15.99 8.16
C GLU A 60 -16.01 -16.63 7.33
N THR A 61 -14.81 -16.21 7.56
CA THR A 61 -13.65 -16.86 6.96
C THR A 61 -13.09 -17.90 7.90
N ALA A 62 -13.63 -19.11 7.84
CA ALA A 62 -12.86 -20.26 8.33
C ALA A 62 -11.48 -20.24 7.66
N PRO A 63 -10.39 -20.45 8.40
CA PRO A 63 -9.06 -20.40 7.82
C PRO A 63 -8.98 -21.39 6.64
N PRO A 64 -8.56 -20.93 5.45
CA PRO A 64 -8.43 -21.82 4.31
C PRO A 64 -7.45 -22.93 4.65
N ARG A 65 -7.74 -24.17 4.22
CA ARG A 65 -6.82 -25.30 4.34
C ARG A 65 -5.50 -24.99 3.63
N SER A 66 -4.45 -25.73 3.95
CA SER A 66 -3.08 -25.44 3.46
C SER A 66 -2.93 -25.38 1.92
N ASN A 67 -3.84 -26.00 1.19
CA ASN A 67 -3.88 -26.00 -0.29
C ASN A 67 -5.02 -25.15 -0.88
N GLN A 68 -5.70 -24.34 -0.08
CA GLN A 68 -6.82 -23.50 -0.53
C GLN A 68 -6.40 -22.04 -0.65
N LEU A 69 -6.87 -21.36 -1.69
CA LEU A 69 -6.75 -19.93 -1.90
C LEU A 69 -8.15 -19.31 -1.79
N ALA A 70 -8.40 -18.61 -0.68
CA ALA A 70 -9.67 -17.95 -0.44
C ALA A 70 -9.78 -16.66 -1.24
N VAL A 71 -10.87 -16.51 -2.00
CA VAL A 71 -11.17 -15.33 -2.80
C VAL A 71 -12.54 -14.79 -2.42
N LEU A 72 -12.58 -13.55 -1.98
CA LEU A 72 -13.79 -12.75 -1.85
C LEU A 72 -13.94 -11.94 -3.14
N ASP A 73 -14.97 -12.25 -3.90
CA ASP A 73 -15.27 -11.60 -5.18
C ASP A 73 -16.41 -10.60 -4.99
N PRO A 74 -16.11 -9.27 -4.94
CA PRO A 74 -17.13 -8.25 -4.71
C PRO A 74 -17.87 -7.83 -5.99
N LEU A 75 -17.60 -8.49 -7.12
CA LEU A 75 -18.23 -8.15 -8.40
C LEU A 75 -19.64 -8.76 -8.46
N ASP A 76 -20.64 -7.93 -8.79
CA ASP A 76 -22.01 -8.38 -9.02
C ASP A 76 -22.11 -9.32 -10.22
N ARG A 77 -21.23 -9.13 -11.20
CA ARG A 77 -21.13 -9.94 -12.42
C ARG A 77 -19.68 -10.29 -12.73
N PRO A 78 -19.39 -11.47 -13.27
CA PRO A 78 -18.05 -11.81 -13.70
C PRO A 78 -17.52 -10.78 -14.69
N LEU A 79 -16.22 -10.50 -14.61
CA LEU A 79 -15.55 -9.70 -15.63
C LEU A 79 -15.66 -10.44 -16.98
N GLY A 80 -16.11 -9.73 -18.00
CA GLY A 80 -16.11 -10.22 -19.38
C GLY A 80 -14.69 -10.49 -19.88
N ARG A 81 -14.55 -10.79 -21.16
CA ARG A 81 -13.23 -10.94 -21.77
C ARG A 81 -12.53 -9.59 -21.84
N PHE A 82 -11.29 -9.55 -21.44
CA PHE A 82 -10.41 -8.38 -21.57
C PHE A 82 -9.02 -8.84 -22.02
N PRO A 83 -8.30 -8.02 -22.81
CA PRO A 83 -6.93 -8.34 -23.22
C PRO A 83 -5.98 -8.17 -22.04
N ARG A 84 -5.04 -9.11 -21.89
CA ARG A 84 -3.99 -9.00 -20.85
C ARG A 84 -3.01 -7.90 -21.19
N GLY A 85 -2.55 -7.17 -20.18
CA GLY A 85 -1.57 -6.09 -20.32
C GLY A 85 -2.13 -4.81 -20.96
N VAL A 86 -3.44 -4.72 -21.17
CA VAL A 86 -4.10 -3.55 -21.77
C VAL A 86 -4.98 -2.88 -20.73
N ALA A 87 -4.80 -1.57 -20.56
CA ALA A 87 -5.64 -0.76 -19.70
C ALA A 87 -7.06 -0.65 -20.28
N THR A 88 -8.06 -0.96 -19.47
CA THR A 88 -9.48 -0.83 -19.84
C THR A 88 -10.28 -0.22 -18.69
N PRO A 89 -11.37 0.53 -18.99
CA PRO A 89 -12.26 1.04 -17.92
C PRO A 89 -12.80 -0.08 -17.05
N GLN A 90 -13.07 -1.25 -17.62
CA GLN A 90 -13.61 -2.40 -16.89
C GLN A 90 -12.64 -2.93 -15.85
N THR A 91 -11.36 -3.13 -16.21
CA THR A 91 -10.35 -3.64 -15.28
C THR A 91 -9.95 -2.59 -14.25
N GLY A 92 -9.98 -1.31 -14.64
CA GLY A 92 -9.79 -0.18 -13.74
C GLY A 92 -10.89 -0.08 -12.67
N ALA A 93 -12.16 -0.14 -13.10
CA ALA A 93 -13.30 -0.13 -12.15
C ALA A 93 -13.25 -1.31 -11.17
N ALA A 94 -12.91 -2.51 -11.66
CA ALA A 94 -12.74 -3.67 -10.82
C ALA A 94 -11.62 -3.47 -9.78
N SER A 95 -10.47 -2.93 -10.20
CA SER A 95 -9.34 -2.64 -9.29
C SER A 95 -9.76 -1.71 -8.15
N VAL A 96 -10.48 -0.64 -8.47
CA VAL A 96 -10.99 0.32 -7.48
C VAL A 96 -12.01 -0.35 -6.54
N LEU A 97 -12.90 -1.18 -7.07
CA LEU A 97 -13.88 -1.91 -6.26
C LEU A 97 -13.20 -2.86 -5.27
N PHE A 98 -12.14 -3.56 -5.67
CA PHE A 98 -11.39 -4.43 -4.79
C PHE A 98 -10.74 -3.66 -3.63
N ILE A 99 -10.21 -2.45 -3.90
CA ILE A 99 -9.65 -1.59 -2.85
C ILE A 99 -10.75 -1.10 -1.90
N LYS A 100 -11.89 -0.63 -2.44
CA LYS A 100 -13.03 -0.18 -1.61
C LYS A 100 -13.53 -1.29 -0.69
N LYS A 101 -13.65 -2.51 -1.21
CA LYS A 101 -14.08 -3.67 -0.41
C LYS A 101 -13.06 -4.06 0.65
N ALA A 102 -11.75 -3.93 0.36
CA ALA A 102 -10.71 -4.15 1.35
C ALA A 102 -10.78 -3.13 2.50
N VAL A 103 -11.00 -1.85 2.17
CA VAL A 103 -11.16 -0.79 3.17
C VAL A 103 -12.40 -1.04 4.05
N GLU A 104 -13.53 -1.38 3.43
CA GLU A 104 -14.77 -1.76 4.18
C GLU A 104 -14.49 -2.87 5.19
N LEU A 105 -13.84 -3.96 4.75
CA LEU A 105 -13.51 -5.08 5.63
C LEU A 105 -12.53 -4.71 6.75
N ALA A 106 -11.58 -3.83 6.47
CA ALA A 106 -10.65 -3.34 7.48
C ALA A 106 -11.36 -2.46 8.53
N GLN A 107 -12.24 -1.56 8.09
CA GLN A 107 -13.02 -0.70 8.99
C GLN A 107 -14.01 -1.51 9.86
N LEU A 108 -14.53 -2.62 9.34
CA LEU A 108 -15.38 -3.56 10.10
C LEU A 108 -14.56 -4.49 11.02
N GLY A 109 -13.22 -4.41 11.02
CA GLY A 109 -12.37 -5.30 11.81
C GLY A 109 -12.32 -6.75 11.32
N CYS A 110 -12.77 -7.01 10.09
CA CYS A 110 -12.77 -8.36 9.50
C CYS A 110 -11.37 -8.76 9.02
N ILE A 111 -10.51 -7.79 8.73
CA ILE A 111 -9.11 -7.97 8.37
C ILE A 111 -8.23 -6.98 9.15
N ASP A 112 -7.03 -7.42 9.54
CA ASP A 112 -6.08 -6.62 10.33
C ASP A 112 -5.23 -5.67 9.48
N GLY A 113 -5.27 -5.82 8.16
CA GLY A 113 -4.48 -4.98 7.26
C GLY A 113 -4.72 -5.32 5.80
N ILE A 114 -4.34 -4.38 4.94
CA ILE A 114 -4.51 -4.46 3.50
C ILE A 114 -3.13 -4.59 2.83
N VAL A 115 -3.01 -5.56 1.94
CA VAL A 115 -1.87 -5.71 1.02
C VAL A 115 -2.38 -5.47 -0.39
N THR A 116 -1.72 -4.60 -1.16
CA THR A 116 -2.18 -4.23 -2.49
C THR A 116 -1.29 -4.83 -3.58
N ALA A 117 -1.87 -5.55 -4.54
CA ALA A 117 -1.21 -5.86 -5.79
C ALA A 117 -1.26 -4.64 -6.74
N PRO A 118 -0.38 -4.59 -7.75
CA PRO A 118 -0.28 -3.43 -8.63
C PRO A 118 -1.58 -3.10 -9.36
N ILE A 119 -1.97 -1.83 -9.33
CA ILE A 119 -3.04 -1.27 -10.18
C ILE A 119 -2.44 -0.65 -11.43
N ASN A 120 -3.26 -0.46 -12.45
CA ASN A 120 -2.91 0.30 -13.63
C ASN A 120 -3.54 1.70 -13.53
N LYS A 121 -2.70 2.74 -13.47
CA LYS A 121 -3.15 4.13 -13.30
C LYS A 121 -3.99 4.62 -14.48
N GLU A 122 -3.65 4.23 -15.71
CA GLU A 122 -4.44 4.55 -16.88
C GLU A 122 -5.83 3.89 -16.79
N ALA A 123 -5.89 2.60 -16.44
CA ALA A 123 -7.14 1.88 -16.32
C ALA A 123 -8.08 2.48 -15.27
N ILE A 124 -7.57 2.85 -14.08
CA ILE A 124 -8.40 3.48 -13.05
C ILE A 124 -8.87 4.88 -13.46
N ASN A 125 -8.05 5.66 -14.18
CA ASN A 125 -8.44 6.94 -14.74
C ASN A 125 -9.54 6.79 -15.79
N LEU A 126 -9.41 5.82 -16.71
CA LEU A 126 -10.46 5.48 -17.67
C LEU A 126 -11.77 5.06 -17.01
N ALA A 127 -11.70 4.52 -15.80
CA ALA A 127 -12.85 4.17 -14.97
C ALA A 127 -13.41 5.36 -14.14
N GLY A 128 -12.87 6.57 -14.31
CA GLY A 128 -13.29 7.75 -13.57
C GLY A 128 -12.71 7.91 -12.18
N CYS A 129 -11.67 7.13 -11.83
CA CYS A 129 -10.97 7.27 -10.55
C CYS A 129 -9.65 8.02 -10.76
N HIS A 130 -9.59 9.28 -10.32
CA HIS A 130 -8.49 10.21 -10.62
C HIS A 130 -7.46 10.33 -9.49
N PHE A 131 -7.26 9.29 -8.69
CA PHE A 131 -6.21 9.26 -7.67
C PHE A 131 -4.85 8.90 -8.26
N PRO A 132 -3.75 9.51 -7.77
CA PRO A 132 -2.39 9.22 -8.25
C PRO A 132 -1.93 7.79 -7.96
N GLY A 133 -2.49 7.17 -6.91
CA GLY A 133 -2.13 5.81 -6.50
C GLY A 133 -2.93 5.32 -5.30
N HIS A 134 -2.45 4.23 -4.71
CA HIS A 134 -3.09 3.61 -3.54
C HIS A 134 -3.10 4.52 -2.32
N THR A 135 -2.01 5.24 -2.05
CA THR A 135 -1.86 6.04 -0.83
C THR A 135 -2.96 7.07 -0.70
N GLU A 136 -3.18 7.85 -1.77
CA GLU A 136 -4.17 8.92 -1.80
C GLU A 136 -5.59 8.35 -1.79
N LEU A 137 -5.83 7.27 -2.54
CA LEU A 137 -7.13 6.60 -2.56
C LEU A 137 -7.47 5.99 -1.19
N LEU A 138 -6.52 5.34 -0.52
CA LEU A 138 -6.74 4.77 0.80
C LEU A 138 -6.97 5.85 1.85
N ALA A 139 -6.22 6.95 1.82
CA ALA A 139 -6.39 8.07 2.72
C ALA A 139 -7.79 8.71 2.58
N ASP A 140 -8.27 8.87 1.34
CA ASP A 140 -9.61 9.40 1.05
C ASP A 140 -10.70 8.44 1.58
N LEU A 141 -10.63 7.14 1.23
CA LEU A 141 -11.61 6.13 1.62
C LEU A 141 -11.70 5.93 3.14
N THR A 142 -10.61 6.18 3.86
CA THR A 142 -10.57 6.05 5.33
C THR A 142 -10.78 7.38 6.05
N ALA A 143 -11.01 8.48 5.31
CA ALA A 143 -11.09 9.83 5.85
C ALA A 143 -9.89 10.16 6.77
N THR A 144 -8.69 9.68 6.41
CA THR A 144 -7.46 9.86 7.20
C THR A 144 -6.75 11.13 6.75
N PRO A 145 -6.76 12.22 7.56
CA PRO A 145 -6.19 13.51 7.16
C PRO A 145 -4.66 13.48 7.08
N GLU A 146 -4.05 12.54 7.79
CA GLU A 146 -2.61 12.39 7.86
C GLU A 146 -2.15 10.99 7.50
N SER A 147 -1.49 10.89 6.39
CA SER A 147 -0.85 9.66 5.91
C SER A 147 0.60 9.93 5.54
N GLY A 148 1.41 8.89 5.52
CA GLY A 148 2.80 8.96 5.12
C GLY A 148 3.27 7.67 4.48
N MET A 149 4.28 7.77 3.62
CA MET A 149 4.90 6.62 2.98
C MET A 149 6.13 6.20 3.78
N MET A 150 6.16 4.95 4.22
CA MET A 150 7.32 4.37 4.90
C MET A 150 7.85 3.17 4.10
N ILE A 151 9.14 3.14 3.83
CA ILE A 151 9.82 1.93 3.33
C ILE A 151 10.43 1.18 4.51
N VAL A 152 10.21 -0.13 4.51
CA VAL A 152 10.75 -1.06 5.51
C VAL A 152 11.62 -2.10 4.81
N GLY A 153 12.88 -2.20 5.21
CA GLY A 153 13.82 -3.17 4.65
C GLY A 153 14.87 -3.59 5.68
N GLY A 154 14.85 -4.86 6.07
CA GLY A 154 15.75 -5.35 7.14
C GLY A 154 15.63 -4.50 8.40
N PRO A 155 16.73 -3.92 8.91
CA PRO A 155 16.71 -3.07 10.09
C PRO A 155 16.25 -1.63 9.81
N LEU A 156 16.16 -1.21 8.54
CA LEU A 156 15.83 0.16 8.16
C LEU A 156 14.34 0.41 8.08
N ARG A 157 13.89 1.57 8.56
CA ARG A 157 12.57 2.13 8.40
C ARG A 157 12.74 3.60 8.02
N ILE A 158 12.28 3.95 6.82
CA ILE A 158 12.50 5.26 6.24
C ILE A 158 11.15 5.90 5.95
N MET A 159 10.82 6.97 6.66
CA MET A 159 9.64 7.79 6.43
C MET A 159 10.01 8.90 5.45
N PHE A 160 9.21 9.09 4.41
CA PHE A 160 9.41 10.16 3.45
C PHE A 160 8.69 11.44 3.86
N VAL A 161 9.38 12.57 3.72
CA VAL A 161 8.77 13.90 3.89
C VAL A 161 8.05 14.31 2.61
N THR A 162 8.62 13.96 1.46
CA THR A 162 8.07 14.23 0.12
C THR A 162 8.15 12.97 -0.74
N THR A 163 7.19 12.79 -1.65
CA THR A 163 7.12 11.67 -2.59
C THR A 163 6.71 12.16 -3.97
N HIS A 164 7.25 11.55 -5.03
CA HIS A 164 6.85 11.77 -6.42
C HIS A 164 6.95 13.22 -6.90
N VAL A 165 7.96 13.96 -6.43
CA VAL A 165 8.22 15.35 -6.84
C VAL A 165 9.53 15.43 -7.63
N ALA A 166 9.62 16.39 -8.54
CA ALA A 166 10.88 16.65 -9.24
C ALA A 166 11.94 17.21 -8.26
N ILE A 167 13.22 16.82 -8.43
CA ILE A 167 14.29 17.25 -7.53
C ILE A 167 14.39 18.77 -7.46
N LYS A 168 14.22 19.47 -8.59
CA LYS A 168 14.25 20.94 -8.66
C LYS A 168 13.21 21.64 -7.80
N ASP A 169 12.06 20.97 -7.54
CA ASP A 169 10.93 21.55 -6.82
C ASP A 169 10.98 21.18 -5.32
N LEU A 170 11.87 20.27 -4.94
CA LEU A 170 11.95 19.71 -3.59
C LEU A 170 12.25 20.78 -2.52
N PRO A 171 13.20 21.71 -2.70
CA PRO A 171 13.49 22.76 -1.69
C PRO A 171 12.28 23.64 -1.39
N ALA A 172 11.49 23.99 -2.41
CA ALA A 172 10.29 24.83 -2.25
C ALA A 172 9.14 24.09 -1.55
N LEU A 173 9.09 22.76 -1.67
CA LEU A 173 8.06 21.91 -1.04
C LEU A 173 8.41 21.48 0.38
N LEU A 174 9.68 21.67 0.80
CA LEU A 174 10.13 21.31 2.14
C LEU A 174 9.71 22.38 3.13
N THR A 175 8.81 22.03 4.05
CA THR A 175 8.33 22.90 5.11
C THR A 175 8.51 22.27 6.47
N GLN A 176 8.64 23.10 7.52
CA GLN A 176 8.75 22.65 8.91
C GLN A 176 7.59 21.73 9.27
N THR A 177 6.35 22.10 8.95
CA THR A 177 5.15 21.32 9.24
C THR A 177 5.17 19.93 8.60
N LYS A 178 5.67 19.80 7.35
CA LYS A 178 5.78 18.49 6.69
C LYS A 178 6.82 17.59 7.37
N ILE A 179 7.93 18.17 7.82
CA ILE A 179 8.99 17.43 8.52
C ILE A 179 8.48 16.96 9.87
N GLU A 180 7.87 17.84 10.66
CA GLU A 180 7.27 17.50 11.96
C GLU A 180 6.21 16.41 11.83
N LYS A 181 5.34 16.51 10.80
CA LYS A 181 4.37 15.46 10.47
C LYS A 181 5.06 14.13 10.20
N ALA A 182 6.10 14.11 9.35
CA ALA A 182 6.82 12.90 9.02
C ALA A 182 7.52 12.28 10.24
N ILE A 183 8.13 13.10 11.12
CA ILE A 183 8.75 12.64 12.36
C ILE A 183 7.69 12.01 13.27
N ARG A 184 6.55 12.68 13.47
CA ARG A 184 5.46 12.19 14.30
C ARG A 184 4.87 10.88 13.77
N LEU A 185 4.59 10.78 12.46
CA LEU A 185 4.09 9.56 11.84
C LEU A 185 5.11 8.41 11.93
N ALA A 186 6.42 8.71 11.77
CA ALA A 186 7.47 7.71 11.97
C ALA A 186 7.50 7.22 13.41
N HIS A 187 7.43 8.13 14.38
CA HIS A 187 7.42 7.80 15.80
C HIS A 187 6.24 6.89 16.16
N LEU A 188 5.02 7.28 15.78
CA LEU A 188 3.80 6.49 16.03
C LEU A 188 3.88 5.12 15.36
N ALA A 189 4.28 5.06 14.09
CA ALA A 189 4.42 3.78 13.41
C ALA A 189 5.44 2.86 14.09
N LEU A 190 6.58 3.39 14.55
CA LEU A 190 7.58 2.60 15.26
C LEU A 190 7.07 2.07 16.60
N GLN A 191 6.23 2.83 17.31
CA GLN A 191 5.60 2.36 18.54
C GLN A 191 4.48 1.36 18.27
N ASP A 192 3.52 1.71 17.44
CA ASP A 192 2.26 0.97 17.31
C ASP A 192 2.39 -0.27 16.41
N LEU A 193 3.16 -0.15 15.31
CA LEU A 193 3.29 -1.24 14.34
C LEU A 193 4.54 -2.10 14.58
N PHE A 194 5.61 -1.53 15.11
CA PHE A 194 6.87 -2.25 15.35
C PHE A 194 7.14 -2.55 16.83
N GLY A 195 6.31 -2.08 17.76
CA GLY A 195 6.44 -2.33 19.20
C GLY A 195 7.67 -1.72 19.84
N ILE A 196 8.29 -0.71 19.23
CA ILE A 196 9.50 -0.05 19.74
C ILE A 196 9.09 1.03 20.74
N LYS A 197 9.15 0.73 22.02
CA LYS A 197 8.67 1.62 23.12
C LYS A 197 9.31 3.01 23.12
N LYS A 198 10.59 3.12 22.78
CA LYS A 198 11.36 4.39 22.76
C LYS A 198 12.09 4.51 21.42
N PRO A 199 11.37 4.84 20.33
CA PRO A 199 12.00 4.93 19.03
C PRO A 199 12.95 6.12 18.94
N ARG A 200 14.08 5.92 18.27
CA ARG A 200 15.03 6.97 17.93
C ARG A 200 14.89 7.28 16.44
N VAL A 201 14.41 8.47 16.13
CA VAL A 201 14.21 8.94 14.76
C VAL A 201 15.36 9.86 14.38
N GLY A 202 16.15 9.49 13.39
CA GLY A 202 17.15 10.36 12.80
C GLY A 202 16.57 11.10 11.59
N VAL A 203 16.86 12.39 11.49
CA VAL A 203 16.44 13.21 10.34
C VAL A 203 17.64 13.42 9.44
N ALA A 204 17.54 12.98 8.19
CA ALA A 204 18.60 13.17 7.21
C ALA A 204 18.63 14.62 6.69
N ALA A 205 19.82 15.08 6.32
CA ALA A 205 19.99 16.33 5.60
C ALA A 205 19.43 16.24 4.18
N LEU A 206 19.11 17.38 3.60
CA LEU A 206 18.75 17.53 2.18
C LEU A 206 20.00 17.68 1.32
N ASN A 207 20.89 18.58 1.76
CA ASN A 207 22.08 18.95 1.01
C ASN A 207 23.33 18.14 1.44
N PRO A 208 24.34 17.99 0.57
CA PRO A 208 25.63 17.43 0.96
C PRO A 208 26.22 18.18 2.16
N HIS A 209 26.89 17.45 3.05
CA HIS A 209 27.52 18.01 4.25
C HIS A 209 26.58 18.85 5.13
N ALA A 210 25.26 18.54 5.08
CA ALA A 210 24.22 19.31 5.77
C ALA A 210 24.25 20.81 5.45
N GLY A 211 24.49 21.14 4.17
CA GLY A 211 24.57 22.52 3.66
C GLY A 211 25.86 23.24 3.95
N GLU A 212 26.78 22.67 4.76
CA GLU A 212 28.12 23.25 5.10
C GLU A 212 28.06 24.75 5.38
N HIS A 213 27.30 25.14 6.41
CA HIS A 213 27.09 26.54 6.81
C HIS A 213 26.50 27.43 5.72
N GLY A 214 25.74 26.86 4.78
CA GLY A 214 25.10 27.60 3.69
C GLY A 214 25.85 27.58 2.36
N LEU A 215 26.99 26.88 2.30
CA LEU A 215 27.74 26.74 1.04
C LEU A 215 26.98 25.97 -0.03
N PHE A 216 26.21 24.96 0.39
CA PHE A 216 25.44 24.07 -0.50
C PHE A 216 23.93 24.19 -0.30
N GLY A 217 23.44 25.26 0.30
CA GLY A 217 22.04 25.50 0.62
C GLY A 217 21.81 25.78 2.10
N ASP A 218 20.67 26.34 2.42
CA ASP A 218 20.32 26.77 3.79
C ASP A 218 19.13 26.02 4.39
N GLU A 219 18.56 25.03 3.70
CA GLU A 219 17.35 24.33 4.08
C GLU A 219 17.50 23.61 5.41
N GLU A 220 18.72 23.14 5.74
CA GLU A 220 18.98 22.49 7.02
C GLU A 220 18.83 23.49 8.18
N ALA A 221 19.41 24.67 8.03
CA ALA A 221 19.37 25.69 9.07
C ALA A 221 17.99 26.35 9.18
N ARG A 222 17.36 26.62 8.05
CA ARG A 222 16.10 27.37 7.95
C ARG A 222 14.86 26.51 8.20
N VAL A 223 14.87 25.23 7.84
CA VAL A 223 13.69 24.38 7.86
C VAL A 223 13.88 23.09 8.66
N ILE A 224 14.95 22.31 8.36
CA ILE A 224 15.10 20.95 8.92
C ILE A 224 15.43 20.99 10.41
N LEU A 225 16.40 21.78 10.80
CA LEU A 225 16.84 21.89 12.20
C LEU A 225 15.73 22.47 13.11
N PRO A 226 15.03 23.55 12.73
CA PRO A 226 13.89 24.04 13.53
C PRO A 226 12.80 22.98 13.70
N ALA A 227 12.41 22.24 12.63
CA ALA A 227 11.43 21.17 12.71
C ALA A 227 11.88 20.04 13.64
N THR A 228 13.16 19.65 13.56
CA THR A 228 13.73 18.60 14.40
C THR A 228 13.71 19.01 15.89
N ARG A 229 14.08 20.26 16.19
CA ARG A 229 14.04 20.79 17.56
C ARG A 229 12.60 20.88 18.10
N ALA A 230 11.66 21.31 17.27
CA ALA A 230 10.24 21.35 17.66
C ALA A 230 9.70 19.95 17.98
N ALA A 231 10.05 18.95 17.19
CA ALA A 231 9.67 17.56 17.45
C ALA A 231 10.35 16.95 18.68
N GLN A 232 11.53 17.40 19.07
CA GLN A 232 12.22 16.95 20.29
C GLN A 232 11.60 17.52 21.58
N ALA A 233 10.86 18.63 21.47
CA ALA A 233 10.21 19.27 22.59
C ALA A 233 8.81 18.71 22.92
N GLN A 234 8.28 17.83 22.05
CA GLN A 234 7.00 17.12 22.20
C GLN A 234 7.19 15.74 22.82
#